data_855f3f50d47a4e11b9fb3edbbcae6ebf
#
_entry.id   855f3f50d47a4e11b9fb3edbbcae6ebf
#
_cell.length_a   1.000
_cell.length_b   1.000
_cell.length_c   1.000
_cell.angle_alpha   90.00
_cell.angle_beta   90.00
_cell.angle_gamma   90.00
#
_symmetry.space_group_name_H-M   'P 1'
#
loop_
_entity.id
_entity.type
_entity.pdbx_description
1 polymer ?
#
loop_
_entity_poly.entity_id
_entity_poly.type
_entity_poly.pdbx_seq_one_letter_code
_entity_poly.pdbx_strand_id
1 'polypeptide(L)'
;MNSAPNLINEGKYANVKGSDFRVMSLVGIAHFFSHFYIYLLPPLFPFLKTALNVSYTELGLLMAVFSGTTGLTQIPFGFLVDRFGAKFILIAGLAVEGIAFSCMGFAPGYPFLVALMFLAGAANGVYHPADYAILSASVSKTRM
;
A
#
# COMPACT_ATOMS: atom_id res chain seq x y z
N MET A 1 -0.35 -43.29 33.07
CA MET A 1 -1.58 -42.83 32.41
C MET A 1 -1.16 -41.86 31.32
N ASN A 2 -1.14 -42.30 30.08
CA ASN A 2 -0.73 -41.48 28.93
C ASN A 2 -2.01 -40.77 28.43
N SER A 3 -2.14 -39.48 28.69
CA SER A 3 -3.27 -38.68 28.19
C SER A 3 -3.13 -38.56 26.67
N ALA A 4 -4.08 -39.09 25.93
CA ALA A 4 -4.15 -38.96 24.47
C ALA A 4 -4.09 -37.44 24.10
N PRO A 5 -3.33 -37.05 23.08
CA PRO A 5 -3.28 -35.69 22.63
C PRO A 5 -4.68 -35.24 22.20
N ASN A 6 -5.06 -34.03 22.62
CA ASN A 6 -6.39 -33.48 22.40
C ASN A 6 -6.51 -32.98 20.95
N LEU A 7 -6.88 -33.91 20.03
CA LEU A 7 -7.00 -33.69 18.59
C LEU A 7 -7.91 -32.51 18.22
N ILE A 8 -8.85 -32.14 19.10
CA ILE A 8 -9.73 -30.97 18.93
C ILE A 8 -8.92 -29.67 19.01
N ASN A 9 -7.93 -29.60 19.89
CA ASN A 9 -7.07 -28.44 20.01
C ASN A 9 -6.10 -28.31 18.83
N GLU A 10 -5.52 -29.43 18.35
CA GLU A 10 -4.60 -29.38 17.22
C GLU A 10 -5.28 -28.87 15.94
N GLY A 11 -6.51 -29.33 15.64
CA GLY A 11 -7.29 -28.84 14.51
C GLY A 11 -7.61 -27.34 14.59
N LYS A 12 -7.93 -26.84 15.79
CA LYS A 12 -8.18 -25.43 16.03
C LYS A 12 -6.92 -24.57 15.84
N TYR A 13 -5.78 -25.02 16.33
CA TYR A 13 -4.50 -24.34 16.14
C TYR A 13 -4.02 -24.38 14.70
N ALA A 14 -4.24 -25.47 13.97
CA ALA A 14 -3.89 -25.58 12.56
C ALA A 14 -4.72 -24.60 11.70
N ASN A 15 -6.02 -24.46 11.98
CA ASN A 15 -6.91 -23.54 11.26
C ASN A 15 -6.53 -22.07 11.54
N VAL A 16 -6.19 -21.72 12.77
CA VAL A 16 -5.69 -20.39 13.14
C VAL A 16 -4.37 -20.09 12.43
N LYS A 17 -3.45 -21.06 12.31
CA LYS A 17 -2.20 -20.90 11.55
C LYS A 17 -2.42 -20.58 10.07
N GLY A 18 -3.37 -21.27 9.44
CA GLY A 18 -3.72 -21.05 8.04
C GLY A 18 -4.36 -19.68 7.81
N SER A 19 -5.21 -19.22 8.74
CA SER A 19 -5.84 -17.91 8.68
C SER A 19 -4.81 -16.78 8.81
N ASP A 20 -3.91 -16.86 9.80
CA ASP A 20 -2.86 -15.86 10.02
C ASP A 20 -1.95 -15.73 8.80
N PHE A 21 -1.48 -16.87 8.25
CA PHE A 21 -0.63 -16.88 7.07
C PHE A 21 -1.32 -16.22 5.86
N ARG A 22 -2.60 -16.51 5.65
CA ARG A 22 -3.38 -15.90 4.56
C ARG A 22 -3.47 -14.39 4.71
N VAL A 23 -3.77 -13.89 5.91
CA VAL A 23 -3.87 -12.45 6.18
C VAL A 23 -2.52 -11.79 5.97
N MET A 24 -1.44 -12.33 6.54
CA MET A 24 -0.09 -11.81 6.38
C MET A 24 0.34 -11.75 4.91
N SER A 25 0.01 -12.80 4.13
CA SER A 25 0.34 -12.86 2.70
C SER A 25 -0.43 -11.81 1.90
N LEU A 26 -1.73 -11.64 2.16
CA LEU A 26 -2.55 -10.65 1.46
C LEU A 26 -2.11 -9.21 1.77
N VAL A 27 -1.84 -8.91 3.04
CA VAL A 27 -1.30 -7.61 3.45
C VAL A 27 0.10 -7.39 2.86
N GLY A 28 0.96 -8.41 2.89
CA GLY A 28 2.30 -8.35 2.29
C GLY A 28 2.26 -8.11 0.77
N ILE A 29 1.31 -8.72 0.05
CA ILE A 29 1.10 -8.47 -1.38
C ILE A 29 0.65 -7.03 -1.62
N ALA A 30 -0.32 -6.53 -0.84
CA ALA A 30 -0.76 -5.14 -0.96
C ALA A 30 0.39 -4.17 -0.68
N HIS A 31 1.17 -4.41 0.36
CA HIS A 31 2.35 -3.62 0.71
C HIS A 31 3.44 -3.69 -0.38
N PHE A 32 3.66 -4.85 -0.99
CA PHE A 32 4.54 -4.99 -2.14
C PHE A 32 4.12 -4.08 -3.29
N PHE A 33 2.83 -4.01 -3.63
CA PHE A 33 2.33 -3.11 -4.68
C PHE A 33 2.53 -1.65 -4.34
N SER A 34 2.40 -1.23 -3.07
CA SER A 34 2.74 0.12 -2.62
C SER A 34 4.18 0.49 -3.00
N HIS A 35 5.15 -0.37 -2.67
CA HIS A 35 6.54 -0.16 -3.04
C HIS A 35 6.80 -0.30 -4.55
N PHE A 36 6.11 -1.21 -5.22
CA PHE A 36 6.22 -1.35 -6.67
C PHE A 36 5.86 -0.05 -7.39
N TYR A 37 4.79 0.62 -6.99
CA TYR A 37 4.40 1.91 -7.55
C TYR A 37 5.45 3.00 -7.30
N ILE A 38 6.02 3.06 -6.11
CA ILE A 38 7.10 4.02 -5.79
C ILE A 38 8.29 3.84 -6.75
N TYR A 39 8.70 2.59 -7.00
CA TYR A 39 9.88 2.29 -7.80
C TYR A 39 9.61 2.16 -9.30
N LEU A 40 8.37 2.23 -9.74
CA LEU A 40 8.00 2.13 -11.15
C LEU A 40 8.50 3.32 -11.97
N LEU A 41 8.41 4.53 -11.40
CA LEU A 41 8.67 5.76 -12.14
C LEU A 41 10.17 6.05 -12.39
N PRO A 42 11.09 5.90 -11.41
CA PRO A 42 12.50 6.25 -11.60
C PRO A 42 13.19 5.59 -12.80
N PRO A 43 13.01 4.30 -13.12
CA PRO A 43 13.58 3.69 -14.31
C PRO A 43 13.07 4.30 -15.63
N LEU A 44 11.91 4.96 -15.61
CA LEU A 44 11.32 5.62 -16.77
C LEU A 44 11.81 7.06 -16.96
N PHE A 45 12.58 7.61 -16.02
CA PHE A 45 13.07 9.00 -16.08
C PHE A 45 13.78 9.37 -17.37
N PRO A 46 14.68 8.54 -17.97
CA PRO A 46 15.33 8.89 -19.23
C PRO A 46 14.31 9.08 -20.37
N PHE A 47 13.28 8.24 -20.42
CA PHE A 47 12.22 8.31 -21.43
C PHE A 47 11.30 9.53 -21.19
N LEU A 48 10.87 9.73 -19.95
CA LEU A 48 9.99 10.85 -19.57
C LEU A 48 10.67 12.21 -19.78
N LYS A 49 11.98 12.30 -19.50
CA LYS A 49 12.76 13.50 -19.75
C LYS A 49 12.67 13.93 -21.20
N THR A 50 12.86 12.98 -22.11
CA THR A 50 12.84 13.27 -23.55
C THR A 50 11.41 13.52 -24.05
N ALA A 51 10.45 12.68 -23.64
CA ALA A 51 9.06 12.75 -24.10
C ALA A 51 8.35 14.02 -23.67
N LEU A 52 8.65 14.52 -22.46
CA LEU A 52 7.99 15.69 -21.87
C LEU A 52 8.85 16.95 -21.93
N ASN A 53 10.09 16.84 -22.41
CA ASN A 53 11.09 17.92 -22.44
C ASN A 53 11.30 18.56 -21.05
N VAL A 54 11.49 17.74 -20.03
CA VAL A 54 11.68 18.15 -18.63
C VAL A 54 13.08 17.77 -18.12
N SER A 55 13.51 18.40 -17.03
CA SER A 55 14.78 18.11 -16.36
C SER A 55 14.66 16.91 -15.39
N TYR A 56 15.77 16.32 -14.97
CA TYR A 56 15.81 15.35 -13.89
C TYR A 56 15.38 15.94 -12.55
N THR A 57 15.56 17.26 -12.33
CA THR A 57 15.08 17.95 -11.13
C THR A 57 13.55 17.93 -11.08
N GLU A 58 12.88 18.20 -12.20
CA GLU A 58 11.43 18.12 -12.29
C GLU A 58 10.92 16.68 -12.08
N LEU A 59 11.59 15.69 -12.63
CA LEU A 59 11.25 14.27 -12.40
C LEU A 59 11.47 13.87 -10.93
N GLY A 60 12.55 14.36 -10.29
CA GLY A 60 12.78 14.20 -8.86
C GLY A 60 11.70 14.87 -8.01
N LEU A 61 11.17 16.02 -8.46
CA LEU A 61 10.06 16.70 -7.78
C LEU A 61 8.77 15.87 -7.81
N LEU A 62 8.51 15.10 -8.86
CA LEU A 62 7.38 14.15 -8.87
C LEU A 62 7.48 13.16 -7.71
N MET A 63 8.68 12.61 -7.46
CA MET A 63 8.91 11.69 -6.34
C MET A 63 8.77 12.39 -5.00
N ALA A 64 9.23 13.63 -4.90
CA ALA A 64 9.10 14.43 -3.68
C ALA A 64 7.62 14.74 -3.37
N VAL A 65 6.82 15.08 -4.39
CA VAL A 65 5.36 15.27 -4.26
C VAL A 65 4.69 13.99 -3.77
N PHE A 66 4.97 12.85 -4.41
CA PHE A 66 4.43 11.57 -3.99
C PHE A 66 4.78 11.25 -2.53
N SER A 67 6.06 11.25 -2.18
CA SER A 67 6.53 10.87 -0.84
C SER A 67 6.06 11.85 0.23
N GLY A 68 6.08 13.16 -0.06
CA GLY A 68 5.60 14.20 0.85
C GLY A 68 4.10 14.06 1.13
N THR A 69 3.31 13.82 0.09
CA THR A 69 1.87 13.62 0.23
C THR A 69 1.55 12.31 0.98
N THR A 70 2.28 11.23 0.68
CA THR A 70 2.18 9.97 1.43
C THR A 70 2.39 10.20 2.92
N GLY A 71 3.47 10.87 3.30
CA GLY A 71 3.76 11.15 4.71
C GLY A 71 2.68 12.00 5.40
N LEU A 72 2.20 13.06 4.72
CA LEU A 72 1.18 13.97 5.26
C LEU A 72 -0.19 13.29 5.44
N THR A 73 -0.54 12.34 4.58
CA THR A 73 -1.86 11.70 4.59
C THR A 73 -1.96 10.49 5.53
N GLN A 74 -0.85 9.96 6.04
CA GLN A 74 -0.86 8.82 6.97
C GLN A 74 -1.70 9.10 8.24
N ILE A 75 -1.59 10.31 8.81
CA ILE A 75 -2.32 10.67 10.03
C ILE A 75 -3.84 10.73 9.77
N PRO A 76 -4.35 11.50 8.80
CA PRO A 76 -5.78 11.52 8.51
C PRO A 76 -6.31 10.15 8.08
N PHE A 77 -5.53 9.34 7.36
CA PHE A 77 -5.96 7.98 7.01
C PHE A 77 -6.03 7.05 8.21
N GLY A 78 -5.23 7.24 9.26
CA GLY A 78 -5.42 6.53 10.51
C GLY A 78 -6.84 6.69 11.06
N PHE A 79 -7.36 7.92 11.13
CA PHE A 79 -8.73 8.18 11.55
C PHE A 79 -9.80 7.57 10.61
N LEU A 80 -9.54 7.56 9.29
CA LEU A 80 -10.45 6.94 8.34
C LEU A 80 -10.47 5.41 8.49
N VAL A 81 -9.32 4.80 8.73
CA VAL A 81 -9.18 3.36 9.01
C VAL A 81 -10.00 2.96 10.24
N ASP A 82 -9.91 3.74 11.33
CA ASP A 82 -10.66 3.50 12.56
C ASP A 82 -12.18 3.65 12.35
N ARG A 83 -12.59 4.59 11.49
CA ARG A 83 -14.01 4.89 11.26
C ARG A 83 -14.67 3.96 10.24
N PHE A 84 -13.99 3.63 9.14
CA PHE A 84 -14.58 2.90 7.99
C PHE A 84 -14.07 1.47 7.85
N GLY A 85 -13.07 1.10 8.65
CA GLY A 85 -12.44 -0.22 8.65
C GLY A 85 -11.24 -0.31 7.70
N ALA A 86 -10.18 -0.92 8.20
CA ALA A 86 -8.88 -1.00 7.54
C ALA A 86 -8.94 -1.67 6.16
N LYS A 87 -9.70 -2.76 6.02
CA LYS A 87 -9.81 -3.50 4.75
C LYS A 87 -10.40 -2.65 3.63
N PHE A 88 -11.46 -1.89 3.91
CA PHE A 88 -12.11 -1.05 2.91
C PHE A 88 -11.19 0.08 2.46
N ILE A 89 -10.56 0.76 3.42
CA ILE A 89 -9.65 1.88 3.17
C ILE A 89 -8.41 1.41 2.39
N LEU A 90 -7.84 0.24 2.73
CA LEU A 90 -6.70 -0.33 2.00
C LEU A 90 -7.05 -0.64 0.53
N ILE A 91 -8.20 -1.27 0.28
CA ILE A 91 -8.64 -1.59 -1.08
C ILE A 91 -8.90 -0.30 -1.89
N ALA A 92 -9.56 0.69 -1.28
CA ALA A 92 -9.82 1.97 -1.92
C ALA A 92 -8.50 2.71 -2.26
N GLY A 93 -7.54 2.74 -1.34
CA GLY A 93 -6.23 3.33 -1.58
C GLY A 93 -5.49 2.66 -2.72
N LEU A 94 -5.41 1.32 -2.71
CA LEU A 94 -4.78 0.54 -3.77
C LEU A 94 -5.42 0.79 -5.15
N ALA A 95 -6.76 0.85 -5.19
CA ALA A 95 -7.49 1.13 -6.43
C ALA A 95 -7.21 2.54 -6.96
N VAL A 96 -7.27 3.57 -6.10
CA VAL A 96 -6.99 4.96 -6.48
C VAL A 96 -5.55 5.12 -6.95
N GLU A 97 -4.59 4.53 -6.25
CA GLU A 97 -3.18 4.57 -6.65
C GLU A 97 -2.96 3.90 -8.01
N GLY A 98 -3.52 2.69 -8.21
CA GLY A 98 -3.44 1.98 -9.49
C GLY A 98 -4.05 2.75 -10.64
N ILE A 99 -5.20 3.39 -10.42
CA ILE A 99 -5.85 4.28 -11.42
C ILE A 99 -4.96 5.48 -11.73
N ALA A 100 -4.41 6.13 -10.71
CA ALA A 100 -3.52 7.28 -10.90
C ALA A 100 -2.29 6.91 -11.74
N PHE A 101 -1.60 5.82 -11.43
CA PHE A 101 -0.48 5.33 -12.22
C PHE A 101 -0.87 4.94 -13.65
N SER A 102 -2.02 4.30 -13.84
CA SER A 102 -2.54 3.97 -15.18
C SER A 102 -2.82 5.22 -16.02
N CYS A 103 -3.34 6.28 -15.39
CA CYS A 103 -3.61 7.55 -16.05
C CYS A 103 -2.34 8.32 -16.44
N MET A 104 -1.19 8.04 -15.83
CA MET A 104 0.08 8.69 -16.20
C MET A 104 0.48 8.43 -17.65
N GLY A 105 0.13 7.25 -18.20
CA GLY A 105 0.37 6.92 -19.61
C GLY A 105 -0.38 7.81 -20.62
N PHE A 106 -1.39 8.52 -20.15
CA PHE A 106 -2.21 9.44 -20.96
C PHE A 106 -1.99 10.91 -20.58
N ALA A 107 -0.96 11.20 -19.78
CA ALA A 107 -0.72 12.54 -19.28
C ALA A 107 -0.35 13.50 -20.43
N PRO A 108 -1.08 14.61 -20.63
CA PRO A 108 -0.79 15.56 -21.69
C PRO A 108 0.45 16.41 -21.43
N GLY A 109 1.04 16.34 -20.25
CA GLY A 109 2.22 17.08 -19.88
C GLY A 109 2.55 16.99 -18.38
N TYR A 110 3.66 17.62 -18.01
CA TYR A 110 4.24 17.56 -16.69
C TYR A 110 3.28 18.00 -15.54
N PRO A 111 2.48 19.11 -15.63
CA PRO A 111 1.58 19.48 -14.54
C PRO A 111 0.53 18.42 -14.23
N PHE A 112 0.09 17.68 -15.23
CA PHE A 112 -0.86 16.58 -15.04
C PHE A 112 -0.20 15.41 -14.29
N LEU A 113 1.06 15.11 -14.58
CA LEU A 113 1.83 14.12 -13.81
C LEU A 113 1.98 14.54 -12.35
N VAL A 114 2.25 15.82 -12.07
CA VAL A 114 2.32 16.34 -10.70
C VAL A 114 1.01 16.09 -9.96
N ALA A 115 -0.13 16.36 -10.58
CA ALA A 115 -1.45 16.13 -9.99
C ALA A 115 -1.71 14.63 -9.73
N LEU A 116 -1.32 13.75 -10.66
CA LEU A 116 -1.45 12.30 -10.48
C LEU A 116 -0.50 11.77 -9.40
N MET A 117 0.72 12.29 -9.29
CA MET A 117 1.65 11.93 -8.22
C MET A 117 1.17 12.39 -6.85
N PHE A 118 0.53 13.56 -6.77
CA PHE A 118 -0.14 14.01 -5.55
C PHE A 118 -1.27 13.05 -5.15
N LEU A 119 -2.14 12.68 -6.09
CA LEU A 119 -3.25 11.75 -5.86
C LEU A 119 -2.75 10.35 -5.47
N ALA A 120 -1.76 9.83 -6.19
CA ALA A 120 -1.15 8.53 -5.91
C ALA A 120 -0.48 8.53 -4.53
N GLY A 121 0.28 9.57 -4.20
CA GLY A 121 0.92 9.72 -2.89
C GLY A 121 -0.11 9.83 -1.76
N ALA A 122 -1.21 10.57 -1.97
CA ALA A 122 -2.29 10.62 -1.00
C ALA A 122 -2.88 9.22 -0.77
N ALA A 123 -3.19 8.48 -1.85
CA ALA A 123 -3.71 7.12 -1.76
C ALA A 123 -2.72 6.15 -1.09
N ASN A 124 -1.41 6.30 -1.36
CA ASN A 124 -0.35 5.49 -0.75
C ASN A 124 -0.28 5.65 0.78
N GLY A 125 -0.66 6.80 1.32
CA GLY A 125 -0.67 7.05 2.77
C GLY A 125 -1.57 6.12 3.60
N VAL A 126 -2.48 5.34 2.96
CA VAL A 126 -3.36 4.39 3.65
C VAL A 126 -2.65 3.14 4.15
N TYR A 127 -1.54 2.72 3.50
CA TYR A 127 -0.96 1.39 3.70
C TYR A 127 -0.53 1.16 5.14
N HIS A 128 0.31 2.03 5.70
CA HIS A 128 0.82 1.83 7.05
C HIS A 128 -0.28 1.73 8.11
N PRO A 129 -1.22 2.68 8.24
CA PRO A 129 -2.27 2.57 9.25
C PRO A 129 -3.20 1.38 9.01
N ALA A 130 -3.52 1.05 7.75
CA ALA A 130 -4.38 -0.08 7.44
C ALA A 130 -3.71 -1.43 7.70
N ASP A 131 -2.45 -1.59 7.30
CA ASP A 131 -1.67 -2.81 7.53
C ASP A 131 -1.54 -3.11 9.03
N TYR A 132 -1.18 -2.12 9.84
CA TYR A 132 -1.11 -2.27 11.29
C TYR A 132 -2.45 -2.66 11.90
N ALA A 133 -3.54 -2.02 11.48
CA ALA A 133 -4.87 -2.32 11.99
C ALA A 133 -5.32 -3.75 11.61
N ILE A 134 -5.09 -4.20 10.36
CA ILE A 134 -5.43 -5.55 9.90
C ILE A 134 -4.60 -6.61 10.64
N LEU A 135 -3.28 -6.42 10.72
CA LEU A 135 -2.39 -7.38 11.35
C LEU A 135 -2.67 -7.50 12.86
N SER A 136 -2.83 -6.38 13.55
CA SER A 136 -3.12 -6.37 15.00
C SER A 136 -4.46 -7.02 15.34
N ALA A 137 -5.47 -6.90 14.46
CA ALA A 137 -6.78 -7.51 14.66
C ALA A 137 -6.86 -8.99 14.28
N SER A 138 -6.01 -9.44 13.34
CA SER A 138 -6.18 -10.74 12.70
C SER A 138 -5.08 -11.76 13.03
N VAL A 139 -3.90 -11.31 13.48
CA VAL A 139 -2.75 -12.19 13.75
C VAL A 139 -2.55 -12.36 15.25
N SER A 140 -2.24 -13.58 15.69
CA SER A 140 -1.98 -13.85 17.10
C SER A 140 -0.74 -13.12 17.61
N LYS A 141 -0.81 -12.56 18.82
CA LYS A 141 0.28 -11.79 19.46
C LYS A 141 1.61 -12.54 19.57
N THR A 142 1.58 -13.86 19.54
CA THR A 142 2.78 -14.72 19.57
C THR A 142 3.52 -14.78 18.23
N ARG A 143 3.00 -14.17 17.16
CA ARG A 143 3.56 -14.19 15.80
C ARG A 143 3.73 -12.80 15.19
N MET A 144 3.39 -11.76 15.93
CA MET A 144 3.73 -10.38 15.62
C MET A 144 5.08 -10.06 16.22
#